data_9986664a2b6c48d8ccba79ae9637f200
#
_entry.id   9986664a2b6c48d8ccba79ae9637f200
#
_cell.length_a   1.000
_cell.length_b   1.000
_cell.length_c   1.000
_cell.angle_alpha   90.00
_cell.angle_beta   90.00
_cell.angle_gamma   90.00
#
_symmetry.space_group_name_H-M   'P 1'
#
loop_
_entity.id
_entity.type
_entity.pdbx_description
1 polymer ?
#
loop_
_entity_poly.entity_id
_entity_poly.type
_entity_poly.pdbx_seq_one_letter_code
_entity_poly.pdbx_strand_id
1 'polypeptide(L)'
;MNKYEKKGLLFTSIWDGFPKRPIIIGDRYSRWRKIAKAKGLSKEATKRLDWIIYYYTTAKENARLTCRYYGIAPKTFYKWSKRFDETNLGTLEDKSKAPKNTRKKEYTSVQYLRVIELRKQYIRYGKLKLLKLYQLQYPEDRKITSWKIQCIIEKANLYYHPQKQAKINKKRKLSQKRKKITELKMKKIKGFLLCLDTIVIYWMGKKRYIITAIDKYTKVAFARMYTTHSSYNARDFLYRLYYLLDGKIDNIQTDNGSEFKKYFDQGCEKLGLAHYYSRVKTPKDNPSCERFNRTLQEEFIDMGNMTDDITLFNRRLTEWLVHYNFGRPHQTLDYMSPIDFVSKYHNVLPMYSSSTYSLHTFLILVL
;
A
#
# COMPACT_ATOMS: atom_id res chain seq x y z
N MET A 1 -34.91 19.31 -42.30
CA MET A 1 -33.86 18.49 -42.93
C MET A 1 -32.53 18.73 -42.21
N ASN A 2 -32.11 17.78 -41.42
CA ASN A 2 -30.97 17.88 -40.52
C ASN A 2 -29.66 17.63 -41.27
N LYS A 3 -28.77 18.62 -41.28
CA LYS A 3 -27.53 18.69 -42.06
C LYS A 3 -26.31 18.05 -41.34
N TYR A 4 -26.50 17.02 -40.50
CA TYR A 4 -25.44 16.43 -39.68
C TYR A 4 -25.30 14.90 -39.77
N GLU A 5 -25.71 14.30 -40.89
CA GLU A 5 -25.36 12.92 -41.20
C GLU A 5 -24.12 12.88 -42.12
N LYS A 6 -22.92 13.07 -41.59
CA LYS A 6 -21.71 12.64 -42.23
C LYS A 6 -21.05 11.51 -41.43
N LYS A 7 -21.18 10.33 -41.99
CA LYS A 7 -20.63 9.04 -41.70
C LYS A 7 -19.26 9.08 -41.04
N GLY A 8 -19.23 8.80 -39.74
CA GLY A 8 -18.00 8.44 -39.06
C GLY A 8 -17.81 6.92 -39.12
N LEU A 9 -16.69 6.43 -39.60
CA LEU A 9 -16.30 5.04 -39.59
C LEU A 9 -16.14 4.58 -38.12
N LEU A 10 -16.94 3.58 -37.74
CA LEU A 10 -16.87 2.88 -36.46
C LEU A 10 -15.71 1.89 -36.48
N PHE A 11 -14.63 2.16 -35.78
CA PHE A 11 -13.62 1.15 -35.46
C PHE A 11 -13.96 0.50 -34.13
N THR A 12 -14.44 -0.74 -34.17
CA THR A 12 -14.58 -1.61 -33.00
C THR A 12 -13.33 -2.48 -32.89
N SER A 13 -12.52 -2.29 -31.86
CA SER A 13 -11.47 -3.26 -31.52
C SER A 13 -12.02 -4.27 -30.53
N ILE A 14 -12.12 -5.51 -30.97
CA ILE A 14 -12.54 -6.67 -30.17
C ILE A 14 -11.31 -7.23 -29.46
N TRP A 15 -10.96 -6.65 -28.31
CA TRP A 15 -10.04 -7.27 -27.34
C TRP A 15 -10.42 -6.74 -25.96
N ASP A 16 -10.79 -7.62 -25.02
CA ASP A 16 -11.21 -7.42 -23.63
C ASP A 16 -12.72 -7.38 -23.32
N GLY A 17 -13.58 -8.13 -24.00
CA GLY A 17 -14.91 -8.48 -23.48
C GLY A 17 -15.91 -7.32 -23.18
N PHE A 18 -15.51 -6.05 -23.34
CA PHE A 18 -16.35 -4.88 -23.22
C PHE A 18 -16.29 -4.04 -24.51
N PRO A 19 -17.42 -3.62 -25.07
CA PRO A 19 -17.43 -2.78 -26.26
C PRO A 19 -16.69 -1.46 -25.97
N LYS A 20 -15.55 -1.26 -26.61
CA LYS A 20 -14.85 0.04 -26.57
C LYS A 20 -15.76 1.08 -27.21
N ARG A 21 -15.95 2.20 -26.52
CA ARG A 21 -16.84 3.28 -26.91
C ARG A 21 -16.48 3.81 -28.30
N PRO A 22 -17.46 4.11 -29.19
CA PRO A 22 -17.17 4.69 -30.48
C PRO A 22 -16.48 6.05 -30.31
N ILE A 23 -15.33 6.22 -30.94
CA ILE A 23 -14.62 7.50 -30.99
C ILE A 23 -15.08 8.22 -32.24
N ILE A 24 -15.89 9.25 -32.08
CA ILE A 24 -16.28 10.13 -33.20
C ILE A 24 -15.15 11.16 -33.37
N ILE A 25 -14.40 11.04 -34.45
CA ILE A 25 -13.31 11.96 -34.78
C ILE A 25 -13.89 13.31 -35.26
N GLY A 26 -13.55 14.38 -34.54
CA GLY A 26 -13.98 15.75 -34.87
C GLY A 26 -15.18 16.30 -34.10
N ASP A 27 -15.74 15.55 -33.15
CA ASP A 27 -16.86 15.95 -32.30
C ASP A 27 -16.40 16.82 -31.10
N ARG A 28 -17.31 17.70 -30.60
CA ARG A 28 -17.06 18.50 -29.39
C ARG A 28 -16.66 17.66 -28.17
N TYR A 29 -17.16 16.43 -28.06
CA TYR A 29 -16.82 15.48 -26.98
C TYR A 29 -15.40 14.99 -27.09
N SER A 30 -14.89 14.73 -28.27
CA SER A 30 -13.48 14.45 -28.54
C SER A 30 -12.58 15.63 -28.15
N ARG A 31 -13.02 16.85 -28.40
CA ARG A 31 -12.33 18.08 -27.97
C ARG A 31 -12.27 18.17 -26.45
N TRP A 32 -13.35 17.88 -25.72
CA TRP A 32 -13.34 17.85 -24.24
C TRP A 32 -12.38 16.83 -23.68
N ARG A 33 -12.32 15.62 -24.23
CA ARG A 33 -11.34 14.60 -23.80
C ARG A 33 -9.91 15.04 -24.04
N LYS A 34 -9.61 15.67 -25.18
CA LYS A 34 -8.27 16.22 -25.47
C LYS A 34 -7.91 17.33 -24.46
N ILE A 35 -8.82 18.26 -24.19
CA ILE A 35 -8.63 19.34 -23.21
C ILE A 35 -8.45 18.76 -21.80
N ALA A 36 -9.25 17.77 -21.39
CA ALA A 36 -9.13 17.10 -20.10
C ALA A 36 -7.75 16.47 -19.91
N LYS A 37 -7.23 15.80 -20.94
CA LYS A 37 -5.88 15.20 -20.95
C LYS A 37 -4.80 16.28 -20.91
N ALA A 38 -4.92 17.33 -21.72
CA ALA A 38 -3.95 18.43 -21.76
C ALA A 38 -3.89 19.22 -20.45
N LYS A 39 -5.02 19.43 -19.78
CA LYS A 39 -5.10 20.07 -18.46
C LYS A 39 -4.72 19.15 -17.30
N GLY A 40 -4.44 17.87 -17.54
CA GLY A 40 -4.08 16.90 -16.49
C GLY A 40 -5.17 16.68 -15.44
N LEU A 41 -6.45 16.65 -15.86
CA LEU A 41 -7.57 16.40 -14.95
C LEU A 41 -7.40 15.07 -14.20
N SER A 42 -7.83 15.04 -12.94
CA SER A 42 -7.79 13.83 -12.12
C SER A 42 -8.61 12.68 -12.72
N LYS A 43 -8.28 11.44 -12.33
CA LYS A 43 -9.03 10.25 -12.77
C LYS A 43 -10.53 10.37 -12.47
N GLU A 44 -10.89 10.96 -11.32
CA GLU A 44 -12.28 11.13 -10.92
C GLU A 44 -12.99 12.22 -11.74
N ALA A 45 -12.31 13.33 -12.06
CA ALA A 45 -12.85 14.35 -12.93
C ALA A 45 -13.03 13.84 -14.36
N THR A 46 -12.12 13.01 -14.85
CA THR A 46 -12.25 12.36 -16.17
C THR A 46 -13.45 11.41 -16.21
N LYS A 47 -13.69 10.59 -15.16
CA LYS A 47 -14.90 9.77 -15.07
C LYS A 47 -16.18 10.62 -15.10
N ARG A 48 -16.20 11.74 -14.37
CA ARG A 48 -17.35 12.66 -14.35
C ARG A 48 -17.61 13.27 -15.71
N LEU A 49 -16.55 13.60 -16.45
CA LEU A 49 -16.67 14.03 -17.84
C LEU A 49 -17.27 12.94 -18.73
N ASP A 50 -16.87 11.68 -18.54
CA ASP A 50 -17.43 10.55 -19.26
C ASP A 50 -18.94 10.37 -18.99
N TRP A 51 -19.40 10.58 -17.74
CA TRP A 51 -20.84 10.56 -17.42
C TRP A 51 -21.62 11.60 -18.22
N ILE A 52 -21.07 12.80 -18.33
CA ILE A 52 -21.69 13.92 -19.06
C ILE A 52 -21.69 13.65 -20.56
N ILE A 53 -20.60 13.15 -21.11
CA ILE A 53 -20.52 12.76 -22.51
C ILE A 53 -21.54 11.67 -22.84
N TYR A 54 -21.63 10.63 -22.03
CA TYR A 54 -22.60 9.55 -22.20
C TYR A 54 -24.04 10.06 -22.11
N TYR A 55 -24.32 10.96 -21.17
CA TYR A 55 -25.62 11.58 -21.00
C TYR A 55 -26.09 12.31 -22.28
N TYR A 56 -25.21 13.11 -22.90
CA TYR A 56 -25.55 13.84 -24.14
C TYR A 56 -25.50 12.97 -25.40
N THR A 57 -24.71 11.90 -25.42
CA THR A 57 -24.57 11.07 -26.64
C THR A 57 -25.51 9.85 -26.62
N THR A 58 -25.19 8.86 -25.84
CA THR A 58 -25.85 7.55 -25.85
C THR A 58 -27.18 7.54 -25.10
N ALA A 59 -27.23 8.24 -23.98
CA ALA A 59 -28.44 8.27 -23.15
C ALA A 59 -29.50 9.28 -23.63
N LYS A 60 -29.21 10.09 -24.65
CA LYS A 60 -30.14 11.11 -25.20
C LYS A 60 -30.81 11.92 -24.07
N GLU A 61 -30.01 12.49 -23.21
CA GLU A 61 -30.38 13.28 -22.03
C GLU A 61 -31.20 12.54 -20.96
N ASN A 62 -31.15 11.21 -20.97
CA ASN A 62 -31.78 10.38 -19.92
C ASN A 62 -30.83 10.16 -18.74
N ALA A 63 -31.01 10.92 -17.65
CA ALA A 63 -30.20 10.82 -16.45
C ALA A 63 -30.32 9.46 -15.74
N ARG A 64 -31.52 8.84 -15.74
CA ARG A 64 -31.72 7.53 -15.11
C ARG A 64 -30.94 6.43 -15.83
N LEU A 65 -30.92 6.47 -17.16
CA LEU A 65 -30.15 5.54 -17.99
C LEU A 65 -28.64 5.70 -17.73
N THR A 66 -28.16 6.96 -17.70
CA THR A 66 -26.75 7.28 -17.36
C THR A 66 -26.37 6.77 -15.98
N CYS A 67 -27.23 6.97 -14.98
CA CYS A 67 -26.99 6.50 -13.61
C CYS A 67 -26.91 4.98 -13.52
N ARG A 68 -27.78 4.25 -14.21
CA ARG A 68 -27.75 2.76 -14.25
C ARG A 68 -26.47 2.28 -14.92
N TYR A 69 -26.08 2.86 -16.04
CA TYR A 69 -24.89 2.46 -16.79
C TYR A 69 -23.58 2.59 -15.97
N TYR A 70 -23.46 3.70 -15.23
CA TYR A 70 -22.25 3.95 -14.42
C TYR A 70 -22.36 3.50 -12.97
N GLY A 71 -23.48 2.95 -12.53
CA GLY A 71 -23.68 2.53 -11.15
C GLY A 71 -23.63 3.66 -10.13
N ILE A 72 -24.12 4.86 -10.50
CA ILE A 72 -24.09 6.06 -9.66
C ILE A 72 -25.50 6.49 -9.22
N ALA A 73 -25.59 7.09 -8.04
CA ALA A 73 -26.85 7.65 -7.57
C ALA A 73 -27.25 8.90 -8.38
N PRO A 74 -28.56 9.09 -8.71
CA PRO A 74 -29.02 10.27 -9.44
C PRO A 74 -28.60 11.61 -8.81
N LYS A 75 -28.65 11.70 -7.48
CA LYS A 75 -28.17 12.87 -6.74
C LYS A 75 -26.70 13.21 -7.04
N THR A 76 -25.85 12.18 -7.22
CA THR A 76 -24.44 12.36 -7.58
C THR A 76 -24.30 12.88 -9.00
N PHE A 77 -25.04 12.30 -9.94
CA PHE A 77 -25.04 12.75 -11.33
C PHE A 77 -25.48 14.22 -11.46
N TYR A 78 -26.64 14.58 -10.93
CA TYR A 78 -27.15 15.97 -10.97
C TYR A 78 -26.23 16.98 -10.30
N LYS A 79 -25.57 16.60 -9.20
CA LYS A 79 -24.56 17.47 -8.55
C LYS A 79 -23.44 17.85 -9.53
N TRP A 80 -22.95 16.90 -10.32
CA TRP A 80 -21.82 17.12 -11.22
C TRP A 80 -22.27 17.69 -12.56
N SER A 81 -23.42 17.32 -13.06
CA SER A 81 -24.03 17.90 -14.25
C SER A 81 -24.30 19.42 -14.08
N LYS A 82 -24.85 19.82 -12.90
CA LYS A 82 -25.05 21.24 -12.57
C LYS A 82 -23.74 22.03 -12.42
N ARG A 83 -22.63 21.37 -12.10
CA ARG A 83 -21.29 22.00 -11.98
C ARG A 83 -20.51 22.01 -13.27
N PHE A 84 -20.95 21.24 -14.24
CA PHE A 84 -20.27 21.15 -15.51
C PHE A 84 -20.32 22.48 -16.27
N ASP A 85 -19.15 22.89 -16.77
CA ASP A 85 -18.98 24.04 -17.62
C ASP A 85 -18.13 23.61 -18.81
N GLU A 86 -18.68 23.79 -20.01
CA GLU A 86 -18.06 23.41 -21.28
C GLU A 86 -16.74 24.16 -21.52
N THR A 87 -16.66 25.40 -21.07
CA THR A 87 -15.49 26.26 -21.22
C THR A 87 -14.40 25.94 -20.17
N ASN A 88 -14.81 25.46 -18.98
CA ASN A 88 -13.92 25.17 -17.88
C ASN A 88 -14.14 23.80 -17.28
N LEU A 89 -13.52 22.76 -17.86
CA LEU A 89 -13.61 21.39 -17.36
C LEU A 89 -13.05 21.19 -15.94
N GLY A 90 -12.26 22.14 -15.41
CA GLY A 90 -11.78 22.12 -14.03
C GLY A 90 -12.90 22.18 -12.98
N THR A 91 -14.12 22.57 -13.36
CA THR A 91 -15.31 22.53 -12.49
C THR A 91 -15.68 21.11 -12.07
N LEU A 92 -15.22 20.09 -12.80
CA LEU A 92 -15.40 18.68 -12.49
C LEU A 92 -14.40 18.16 -11.45
N GLU A 93 -13.37 18.93 -11.09
CA GLU A 93 -12.47 18.57 -10.01
C GLU A 93 -13.13 18.70 -8.64
N ASP A 94 -12.64 17.90 -7.69
CA ASP A 94 -13.05 18.05 -6.31
C ASP A 94 -12.49 19.34 -5.71
N LYS A 95 -13.38 20.15 -5.12
CA LYS A 95 -12.93 21.32 -4.37
C LYS A 95 -12.17 20.86 -3.13
N SER A 96 -11.11 21.57 -2.79
CA SER A 96 -10.38 21.33 -1.54
C SER A 96 -11.33 21.32 -0.35
N LYS A 97 -11.23 20.27 0.46
CA LYS A 97 -11.94 20.14 1.75
C LYS A 97 -11.15 20.73 2.92
N ALA A 98 -9.98 21.31 2.63
CA ALA A 98 -9.16 21.95 3.64
C ALA A 98 -9.93 23.16 4.23
N PRO A 99 -9.83 23.38 5.55
CA PRO A 99 -10.43 24.57 6.17
C PRO A 99 -9.91 25.85 5.52
N LYS A 100 -10.82 26.77 5.16
CA LYS A 100 -10.45 28.07 4.60
C LYS A 100 -9.66 28.93 5.59
N ASN A 101 -10.06 28.86 6.85
CA ASN A 101 -9.38 29.53 7.96
C ASN A 101 -8.51 28.53 8.70
N THR A 102 -7.24 28.49 8.38
CA THR A 102 -6.24 27.74 9.14
C THR A 102 -5.59 28.66 10.16
N ARG A 103 -5.39 28.13 11.38
CA ARG A 103 -4.69 28.88 12.43
C ARG A 103 -3.27 29.21 11.95
N LYS A 104 -2.96 30.51 11.77
CA LYS A 104 -1.62 30.94 11.37
C LYS A 104 -0.64 30.75 12.55
N LYS A 105 0.61 30.44 12.22
CA LYS A 105 1.71 30.34 13.20
C LYS A 105 2.14 31.75 13.57
N GLU A 106 1.49 32.35 14.55
CA GLU A 106 1.77 33.73 14.95
C GLU A 106 2.71 33.77 16.15
N TYR A 107 3.87 34.32 15.96
CA TYR A 107 4.79 34.79 16.97
C TYR A 107 5.30 36.15 16.52
N THR A 108 5.53 37.06 17.50
CA THR A 108 5.99 38.42 17.22
C THR A 108 7.47 38.44 16.84
N SER A 109 7.93 39.48 16.16
CA SER A 109 9.34 39.65 15.84
C SER A 109 10.22 39.70 17.10
N VAL A 110 9.70 40.27 18.18
CA VAL A 110 10.38 40.30 19.49
C VAL A 110 10.54 38.89 20.05
N GLN A 111 9.47 38.07 20.04
CA GLN A 111 9.52 36.67 20.47
C GLN A 111 10.53 35.88 19.63
N TYR A 112 10.58 36.12 18.32
CA TYR A 112 11.51 35.48 17.42
C TYR A 112 12.97 35.77 17.81
N LEU A 113 13.32 37.04 18.01
CA LEU A 113 14.69 37.44 18.37
C LEU A 113 15.10 36.89 19.74
N ARG A 114 14.26 37.04 20.77
CA ARG A 114 14.50 36.51 22.13
C ARG A 114 14.74 35.01 22.14
N VAL A 115 13.92 34.26 21.40
CA VAL A 115 14.09 32.78 21.29
C VAL A 115 15.37 32.42 20.56
N ILE A 116 15.75 33.15 19.51
CA ILE A 116 17.01 32.91 18.79
C ILE A 116 18.22 33.12 19.72
N GLU A 117 18.22 34.19 20.49
CA GLU A 117 19.29 34.51 21.44
C GLU A 117 19.45 33.42 22.48
N LEU A 118 18.34 33.03 23.17
CA LEU A 118 18.33 31.93 24.11
C LEU A 118 18.79 30.61 23.47
N ARG A 119 18.35 30.35 22.23
CA ARG A 119 18.72 29.13 21.53
C ARG A 119 20.17 29.07 21.14
N LYS A 120 20.78 30.19 20.75
CA LYS A 120 22.23 30.30 20.49
C LYS A 120 23.03 30.02 21.75
N GLN A 121 22.64 30.61 22.89
CA GLN A 121 23.28 30.41 24.17
C GLN A 121 23.15 28.94 24.65
N TYR A 122 21.95 28.33 24.51
CA TYR A 122 21.65 27.00 25.00
C TYR A 122 21.25 26.03 23.85
N ILE A 123 22.14 25.85 22.89
CA ILE A 123 21.88 25.14 21.62
C ILE A 123 21.38 23.70 21.81
N ARG A 124 21.69 23.05 22.93
CA ARG A 124 21.26 21.66 23.22
C ARG A 124 19.93 21.56 23.99
N TYR A 125 19.38 22.69 24.46
CA TYR A 125 18.13 22.65 25.24
C TYR A 125 16.93 22.43 24.34
N GLY A 126 16.03 21.53 24.77
CA GLY A 126 14.74 21.31 24.08
C GLY A 126 13.76 22.45 24.35
N LYS A 127 12.69 22.48 23.54
CA LYS A 127 11.65 23.53 23.59
C LYS A 127 11.06 23.80 24.98
N LEU A 128 10.94 22.76 25.83
CA LEU A 128 10.39 22.92 27.20
C LEU A 128 11.36 23.62 28.15
N LYS A 129 12.67 23.26 28.08
CA LYS A 129 13.71 23.93 28.88
C LYS A 129 13.84 25.39 28.47
N LEU A 130 13.83 25.66 27.13
CA LEU A 130 13.85 27.03 26.61
C LEU A 130 12.63 27.84 27.00
N LEU A 131 11.44 27.22 27.04
CA LEU A 131 10.23 27.89 27.51
C LEU A 131 10.36 28.33 28.97
N LYS A 132 10.89 27.45 29.82
CA LYS A 132 11.08 27.78 31.23
C LYS A 132 12.09 28.93 31.41
N LEU A 133 13.21 28.92 30.71
CA LEU A 133 14.17 30.02 30.73
C LEU A 133 13.58 31.32 30.19
N TYR A 134 12.85 31.25 29.08
CA TYR A 134 12.16 32.40 28.50
C TYR A 134 11.19 33.05 29.50
N GLN A 135 10.38 32.24 30.19
CA GLN A 135 9.41 32.73 31.21
C GLN A 135 10.08 33.35 32.41
N LEU A 136 11.30 32.87 32.79
CA LEU A 136 12.07 33.45 33.86
C LEU A 136 12.68 34.81 33.47
N GLN A 137 13.16 34.90 32.21
CA GLN A 137 13.83 36.08 31.70
C GLN A 137 12.86 37.19 31.21
N TYR A 138 11.67 36.77 30.74
CA TYR A 138 10.65 37.66 30.19
C TYR A 138 9.27 37.33 30.77
N PRO A 139 9.03 37.61 32.05
CA PRO A 139 7.79 37.23 32.76
C PRO A 139 6.56 37.95 32.20
N GLU A 140 6.73 39.09 31.54
CA GLU A 140 5.68 39.88 30.91
C GLU A 140 5.06 39.19 29.69
N ASP A 141 5.81 38.30 28.99
CA ASP A 141 5.32 37.62 27.79
C ASP A 141 4.74 36.23 28.10
N ARG A 142 3.51 36.21 28.58
CA ARG A 142 2.77 34.98 28.88
C ARG A 142 2.20 34.28 27.62
N LYS A 143 2.31 34.91 26.42
CA LYS A 143 1.73 34.38 25.17
C LYS A 143 2.64 33.42 24.43
N ILE A 144 3.90 33.28 24.86
CA ILE A 144 4.84 32.30 24.31
C ILE A 144 4.47 30.87 24.71
N THR A 145 4.58 29.93 23.79
CA THR A 145 4.32 28.52 24.03
C THR A 145 5.48 27.67 23.54
N SER A 146 5.63 26.47 24.09
CA SER A 146 6.68 25.53 23.64
C SER A 146 6.58 25.20 22.15
N TRP A 147 5.37 25.26 21.59
CA TRP A 147 5.13 25.06 20.17
C TRP A 147 5.64 26.23 19.34
N LYS A 148 5.41 27.48 19.76
CA LYS A 148 5.96 28.67 19.09
C LYS A 148 7.50 28.63 19.07
N ILE A 149 8.12 28.27 20.21
CA ILE A 149 9.57 28.10 20.33
C ILE A 149 10.06 27.04 19.33
N GLN A 150 9.39 25.88 19.23
CA GLN A 150 9.76 24.85 18.26
C GLN A 150 9.65 25.36 16.81
N CYS A 151 8.61 26.10 16.49
CA CYS A 151 8.44 26.68 15.15
C CYS A 151 9.56 27.68 14.81
N ILE A 152 9.99 28.49 15.78
CA ILE A 152 11.11 29.44 15.60
C ILE A 152 12.42 28.69 15.36
N ILE A 153 12.71 27.65 16.17
CA ILE A 153 13.92 26.82 16.02
C ILE A 153 13.95 26.16 14.64
N GLU A 154 12.82 25.62 14.18
CA GLU A 154 12.69 24.99 12.87
C GLU A 154 12.89 25.98 11.73
N LYS A 155 12.25 27.15 11.80
CA LYS A 155 12.38 28.20 10.79
C LYS A 155 13.79 28.74 10.68
N ALA A 156 14.44 28.96 11.83
CA ALA A 156 15.81 29.45 11.90
C ALA A 156 16.88 28.35 11.73
N ASN A 157 16.46 27.07 11.59
CA ASN A 157 17.33 25.90 11.50
C ASN A 157 18.40 25.82 12.60
N LEU A 158 18.08 26.25 13.82
CA LEU A 158 18.98 26.29 14.97
C LEU A 158 19.07 24.95 15.69
N TYR A 159 19.65 23.95 15.01
CA TYR A 159 19.96 22.63 15.58
C TYR A 159 21.46 22.48 15.81
N TYR A 160 21.82 21.78 16.87
CA TYR A 160 23.25 21.47 17.16
C TYR A 160 23.91 20.69 16.00
N HIS A 161 23.14 19.76 15.37
CA HIS A 161 23.55 19.04 14.16
C HIS A 161 22.46 19.14 13.09
N PRO A 162 22.42 20.22 12.28
CA PRO A 162 21.36 20.46 11.29
C PRO A 162 21.21 19.32 10.27
N GLN A 163 22.34 18.78 9.77
CA GLN A 163 22.33 17.69 8.80
C GLN A 163 21.72 16.39 9.37
N LYS A 164 22.04 16.04 10.62
CA LYS A 164 21.46 14.89 11.33
C LYS A 164 19.98 15.09 11.54
N GLN A 165 19.54 16.30 11.91
CA GLN A 165 18.15 16.64 12.07
C GLN A 165 17.37 16.56 10.74
N ALA A 166 17.95 17.02 9.64
CA ALA A 166 17.35 16.90 8.32
C ALA A 166 17.11 15.42 7.92
N LYS A 167 18.10 14.55 8.19
CA LYS A 167 17.94 13.09 7.98
C LYS A 167 16.80 12.51 8.82
N ILE A 168 16.69 12.88 10.10
CA ILE A 168 15.60 12.46 11.00
C ILE A 168 14.25 12.93 10.46
N ASN A 169 14.14 14.19 10.05
CA ASN A 169 12.89 14.75 9.52
C ASN A 169 12.50 14.09 8.20
N LYS A 170 13.45 13.80 7.31
CA LYS A 170 13.20 13.03 6.07
C LYS A 170 12.65 11.63 6.39
N LYS A 171 13.27 10.92 7.36
CA LYS A 171 12.83 9.59 7.81
C LYS A 171 11.40 9.62 8.38
N ARG A 172 11.07 10.64 9.20
CA ARG A 172 9.71 10.84 9.75
C ARG A 172 8.67 11.08 8.65
N LYS A 173 8.96 11.96 7.68
CA LYS A 173 8.06 12.22 6.54
C LYS A 173 7.81 10.96 5.70
N LEU A 174 8.85 10.17 5.43
CA LEU A 174 8.70 8.89 4.72
C LEU A 174 7.85 7.89 5.50
N SER A 175 8.04 7.82 6.83
CA SER A 175 7.22 6.93 7.68
C SER A 175 5.75 7.35 7.72
N GLN A 176 5.44 8.65 7.67
CA GLN A 176 4.06 9.15 7.63
C GLN A 176 3.32 8.84 6.32
N LYS A 177 4.06 8.66 5.21
CA LYS A 177 3.48 8.32 3.90
C LYS A 177 3.15 6.83 3.74
N ARG A 178 3.59 5.98 4.66
CA ARG A 178 3.35 4.53 4.59
C ARG A 178 1.92 4.19 4.96
N LYS A 179 1.30 3.33 4.16
CA LYS A 179 -0.01 2.76 4.47
C LYS A 179 0.09 1.87 5.71
N LYS A 180 -0.77 2.05 6.68
CA LYS A 180 -0.84 1.21 7.89
C LYS A 180 -1.86 0.12 7.70
N ILE A 181 -1.61 -1.06 8.28
CA ILE A 181 -2.54 -2.19 8.19
C ILE A 181 -3.94 -1.87 8.72
N THR A 182 -4.06 -0.91 9.64
CA THR A 182 -5.34 -0.44 10.18
C THR A 182 -6.22 0.28 9.16
N GLU A 183 -5.65 0.72 8.04
CA GLU A 183 -6.38 1.38 6.94
C GLU A 183 -7.03 0.37 5.99
N LEU A 184 -6.61 -0.91 6.07
CA LEU A 184 -7.11 -1.98 5.21
C LEU A 184 -8.38 -2.60 5.79
N LYS A 185 -9.48 -2.55 5.03
CA LYS A 185 -10.69 -3.32 5.34
C LYS A 185 -10.48 -4.77 4.97
N MET A 186 -10.40 -5.65 5.97
CA MET A 186 -10.16 -7.08 5.78
C MET A 186 -11.27 -7.77 5.00
N LYS A 187 -10.89 -8.64 4.07
CA LYS A 187 -11.78 -9.54 3.34
C LYS A 187 -11.33 -10.99 3.56
N LYS A 188 -12.30 -11.91 3.65
CA LYS A 188 -12.05 -13.35 3.76
C LYS A 188 -11.96 -13.97 2.35
N ILE A 189 -10.91 -13.61 1.63
CA ILE A 189 -10.65 -14.05 0.25
C ILE A 189 -9.21 -14.55 0.19
N LYS A 190 -8.99 -15.66 -0.52
CA LYS A 190 -7.66 -16.21 -0.82
C LYS A 190 -6.79 -15.15 -1.50
N GLY A 191 -5.55 -14.98 -1.04
CA GLY A 191 -4.60 -14.03 -1.61
C GLY A 191 -4.88 -12.55 -1.29
N PHE A 192 -5.96 -12.25 -0.54
CA PHE A 192 -6.29 -10.85 -0.22
C PHE A 192 -5.23 -10.17 0.63
N LEU A 193 -4.66 -10.86 1.62
CA LEU A 193 -3.59 -10.32 2.46
C LEU A 193 -2.59 -11.39 2.85
N LEU A 194 -1.37 -11.24 2.36
CA LEU A 194 -0.23 -12.02 2.79
C LEU A 194 0.59 -11.25 3.83
N CYS A 195 0.86 -11.92 4.94
CA CYS A 195 1.71 -11.40 6.01
C CYS A 195 3.10 -11.96 5.84
N LEU A 196 4.11 -11.09 5.80
CA LEU A 196 5.53 -11.45 5.67
C LEU A 196 6.30 -11.02 6.91
N ASP A 197 7.31 -11.83 7.25
CA ASP A 197 8.22 -11.58 8.37
C ASP A 197 9.59 -12.22 8.11
N THR A 198 10.59 -11.91 8.94
CA THR A 198 11.93 -12.47 8.83
C THR A 198 12.38 -13.06 10.16
N ILE A 199 12.66 -14.36 10.17
CA ILE A 199 13.30 -15.04 11.32
C ILE A 199 14.81 -14.91 11.15
N VAL A 200 15.50 -14.52 12.22
CA VAL A 200 16.97 -14.48 12.26
C VAL A 200 17.47 -15.62 13.12
N ILE A 201 18.29 -16.48 12.55
CA ILE A 201 18.85 -17.66 13.22
C ILE A 201 20.37 -17.52 13.30
N TYR A 202 20.92 -17.87 14.45
CA TYR A 202 22.35 -18.04 14.66
C TYR A 202 22.68 -19.54 14.67
N TRP A 203 23.48 -19.99 13.72
CA TRP A 203 23.89 -21.37 13.60
C TRP A 203 25.39 -21.46 13.35
N MET A 204 26.12 -22.20 14.19
CA MET A 204 27.58 -22.36 14.09
C MET A 204 28.34 -21.05 13.82
N GLY A 205 28.03 -19.98 14.59
CA GLY A 205 28.65 -18.67 14.45
C GLY A 205 28.20 -17.84 13.25
N LYS A 206 27.32 -18.37 12.39
CA LYS A 206 26.82 -17.68 11.19
C LYS A 206 25.37 -17.22 11.38
N LYS A 207 25.06 -16.03 10.86
CA LYS A 207 23.67 -15.55 10.75
C LYS A 207 23.01 -16.11 9.49
N ARG A 208 21.76 -16.56 9.66
CA ARG A 208 20.87 -16.95 8.57
C ARG A 208 19.54 -16.24 8.71
N TYR A 209 18.88 -15.96 7.60
CA TYR A 209 17.64 -15.19 7.55
C TYR A 209 16.60 -15.99 6.78
N ILE A 210 15.52 -16.37 7.46
CA ILE A 210 14.40 -17.05 6.82
C ILE A 210 13.29 -16.03 6.65
N ILE A 211 12.98 -15.70 5.41
CA ILE A 211 11.81 -14.87 5.09
C ILE A 211 10.62 -15.81 5.00
N THR A 212 9.55 -15.46 5.69
CA THR A 212 8.31 -16.22 5.77
C THR A 212 7.14 -15.42 5.22
N ALA A 213 6.15 -16.10 4.67
CA ALA A 213 4.90 -15.53 4.22
C ALA A 213 3.75 -16.46 4.56
N ILE A 214 2.61 -15.92 4.97
CA ILE A 214 1.38 -16.67 5.20
C ILE A 214 0.18 -15.87 4.74
N ASP A 215 -0.73 -16.51 4.01
CA ASP A 215 -2.05 -15.95 3.72
C ASP A 215 -2.87 -15.90 5.02
N LYS A 216 -3.30 -14.70 5.37
CA LYS A 216 -4.03 -14.47 6.62
C LYS A 216 -5.35 -15.23 6.70
N TYR A 217 -5.99 -15.52 5.57
CA TYR A 217 -7.26 -16.22 5.52
C TYR A 217 -7.09 -17.74 5.36
N THR A 218 -6.42 -18.18 4.31
CA THR A 218 -6.30 -19.61 3.97
C THR A 218 -5.20 -20.36 4.71
N LYS A 219 -4.29 -19.63 5.38
CA LYS A 219 -3.10 -20.18 6.07
C LYS A 219 -2.08 -20.86 5.15
N VAL A 220 -2.24 -20.75 3.83
CA VAL A 220 -1.19 -21.18 2.90
C VAL A 220 0.07 -20.40 3.19
N ALA A 221 1.18 -21.13 3.38
CA ALA A 221 2.43 -20.53 3.83
C ALA A 221 3.61 -20.88 2.91
N PHE A 222 4.57 -19.98 2.88
CA PHE A 222 5.83 -20.14 2.17
C PHE A 222 6.98 -19.56 3.00
N ALA A 223 8.17 -20.18 2.88
CA ALA A 223 9.37 -19.72 3.57
C ALA A 223 10.62 -20.06 2.76
N ARG A 224 11.69 -19.25 2.90
CA ARG A 224 12.98 -19.48 2.26
C ARG A 224 14.10 -18.87 3.08
N MET A 225 15.23 -19.58 3.20
CA MET A 225 16.45 -19.12 3.86
C MET A 225 17.35 -18.36 2.88
N TYR A 226 17.97 -17.30 3.38
CA TYR A 226 18.97 -16.47 2.70
C TYR A 226 20.21 -16.25 3.59
N THR A 227 21.34 -15.98 2.96
CA THR A 227 22.60 -15.63 3.65
C THR A 227 22.62 -14.25 4.24
N THR A 228 21.92 -13.31 3.63
CA THR A 228 21.97 -11.88 3.96
C THR A 228 20.59 -11.27 4.17
N HIS A 229 20.52 -10.31 5.10
CA HIS A 229 19.33 -9.55 5.43
C HIS A 229 19.22 -8.32 4.50
N SER A 230 18.89 -8.54 3.25
CA SER A 230 18.85 -7.48 2.24
C SER A 230 17.47 -7.32 1.63
N SER A 231 17.14 -6.08 1.23
CA SER A 231 15.89 -5.82 0.51
C SER A 231 15.88 -6.41 -0.91
N TYR A 232 17.04 -6.79 -1.43
CA TYR A 232 17.15 -7.54 -2.68
C TYR A 232 16.63 -8.97 -2.51
N ASN A 233 17.04 -9.66 -1.41
CA ASN A 233 16.56 -11.01 -1.10
C ASN A 233 15.06 -11.01 -0.77
N ALA A 234 14.57 -10.00 -0.08
CA ALA A 234 13.13 -9.85 0.16
C ALA A 234 12.35 -9.64 -1.14
N ARG A 235 12.91 -8.93 -2.13
CA ARG A 235 12.31 -8.81 -3.46
C ARG A 235 12.34 -10.12 -4.24
N ASP A 236 13.45 -10.88 -4.19
CA ASP A 236 13.52 -12.23 -4.80
C ASP A 236 12.44 -13.13 -4.21
N PHE A 237 12.34 -13.14 -2.87
CA PHE A 237 11.29 -13.87 -2.16
C PHE A 237 9.88 -13.46 -2.62
N LEU A 238 9.61 -12.16 -2.77
CA LEU A 238 8.33 -11.64 -3.23
C LEU A 238 7.99 -12.14 -4.65
N TYR A 239 8.96 -12.14 -5.56
CA TYR A 239 8.73 -12.62 -6.93
C TYR A 239 8.44 -14.12 -6.98
N ARG A 240 9.15 -14.93 -6.17
CA ARG A 240 8.87 -16.35 -6.03
C ARG A 240 7.47 -16.58 -5.45
N LEU A 241 7.11 -15.87 -4.41
CA LEU A 241 5.80 -15.93 -3.78
C LEU A 241 4.68 -15.55 -4.76
N TYR A 242 4.87 -14.50 -5.53
CA TYR A 242 3.92 -14.05 -6.56
C TYR A 242 3.73 -15.12 -7.65
N TYR A 243 4.80 -15.73 -8.09
CA TYR A 243 4.77 -16.82 -9.08
C TYR A 243 4.07 -18.07 -8.52
N LEU A 244 4.39 -18.51 -7.29
CA LEU A 244 3.76 -19.66 -6.64
C LEU A 244 2.25 -19.51 -6.43
N LEU A 245 1.77 -18.30 -6.26
CA LEU A 245 0.36 -17.99 -6.07
C LEU A 245 -0.35 -17.56 -7.36
N ASP A 246 0.29 -17.78 -8.51
CA ASP A 246 -0.27 -17.48 -9.84
C ASP A 246 -0.73 -16.00 -9.95
N GLY A 247 0.05 -15.09 -9.37
CA GLY A 247 -0.25 -13.66 -9.34
C GLY A 247 -1.46 -13.25 -8.49
N LYS A 248 -2.10 -14.18 -7.81
CA LYS A 248 -3.34 -13.94 -7.03
C LYS A 248 -3.03 -13.40 -5.64
N ILE A 249 -2.40 -12.23 -5.59
CA ILE A 249 -2.08 -11.49 -4.36
C ILE A 249 -2.57 -10.05 -4.54
N ASP A 250 -3.37 -9.56 -3.59
CA ASP A 250 -3.84 -8.17 -3.61
C ASP A 250 -2.98 -7.26 -2.73
N ASN A 251 -2.69 -7.69 -1.52
CA ASN A 251 -2.04 -6.87 -0.50
C ASN A 251 -0.95 -7.64 0.23
N ILE A 252 0.10 -6.94 0.58
CA ILE A 252 1.21 -7.44 1.40
C ILE A 252 1.25 -6.67 2.71
N GLN A 253 1.42 -7.38 3.82
CA GLN A 253 1.70 -6.81 5.13
C GLN A 253 3.10 -7.23 5.59
N THR A 254 3.90 -6.26 6.03
CA THR A 254 5.20 -6.50 6.67
C THR A 254 5.31 -5.72 7.98
N ASP A 255 6.35 -5.99 8.73
CA ASP A 255 6.81 -5.09 9.76
C ASP A 255 7.54 -3.87 9.16
N ASN A 256 8.24 -3.06 10.00
CA ASN A 256 9.03 -1.92 9.55
C ASN A 256 10.50 -2.29 9.28
N GLY A 257 10.84 -3.56 9.10
CA GLY A 257 12.16 -4.06 8.80
C GLY A 257 12.86 -3.33 7.64
N SER A 258 14.17 -3.33 7.63
CA SER A 258 14.95 -2.65 6.58
C SER A 258 14.91 -3.41 5.26
N GLU A 259 14.74 -4.72 5.31
CA GLU A 259 14.62 -5.63 4.18
C GLU A 259 13.34 -5.38 3.37
N PHE A 260 12.25 -4.98 4.02
CA PHE A 260 10.97 -4.66 3.35
C PHE A 260 10.88 -3.21 2.86
N LYS A 261 12.03 -2.61 2.48
CA LYS A 261 12.14 -1.25 1.94
C LYS A 261 12.86 -1.27 0.59
N LYS A 262 13.03 -0.11 -0.03
CA LYS A 262 13.83 0.08 -1.24
C LYS A 262 13.45 -0.92 -2.35
N TYR A 263 14.26 -1.96 -2.56
CA TYR A 263 14.04 -2.94 -3.64
C TYR A 263 12.76 -3.76 -3.45
N PHE A 264 12.38 -4.06 -2.22
CA PHE A 264 11.11 -4.73 -1.93
C PHE A 264 9.90 -3.84 -2.27
N ASP A 265 9.91 -2.56 -1.85
CA ASP A 265 8.87 -1.59 -2.20
C ASP A 265 8.75 -1.43 -3.73
N GLN A 266 9.89 -1.36 -4.44
CA GLN A 266 9.92 -1.34 -5.91
C GLN A 266 9.33 -2.62 -6.53
N GLY A 267 9.58 -3.78 -5.91
CA GLY A 267 8.99 -5.05 -6.31
C GLY A 267 7.46 -5.05 -6.16
N CYS A 268 6.95 -4.57 -5.04
CA CYS A 268 5.51 -4.42 -4.82
C CYS A 268 4.87 -3.48 -5.85
N GLU A 269 5.52 -2.34 -6.11
CA GLU A 269 5.04 -1.37 -7.09
C GLU A 269 4.99 -1.96 -8.50
N LYS A 270 6.05 -2.68 -8.93
CA LYS A 270 6.13 -3.34 -10.23
C LYS A 270 5.05 -4.40 -10.43
N LEU A 271 4.71 -5.14 -9.37
CA LEU A 271 3.66 -6.16 -9.39
C LEU A 271 2.26 -5.60 -9.12
N GLY A 272 2.11 -4.30 -8.89
CA GLY A 272 0.83 -3.66 -8.57
C GLY A 272 0.27 -3.99 -7.19
N LEU A 273 1.10 -4.50 -6.27
CA LEU A 273 0.71 -4.92 -4.93
C LEU A 273 0.67 -3.75 -3.96
N ALA A 274 -0.38 -3.67 -3.14
CA ALA A 274 -0.45 -2.67 -2.09
C ALA A 274 0.32 -3.14 -0.85
N HIS A 275 1.37 -2.38 -0.47
CA HIS A 275 2.20 -2.69 0.69
C HIS A 275 1.73 -1.93 1.92
N TYR A 276 1.39 -2.66 2.98
CA TYR A 276 0.93 -2.17 4.28
C TYR A 276 1.96 -2.51 5.36
N TYR A 277 2.12 -1.60 6.33
CA TYR A 277 3.05 -1.76 7.44
C TYR A 277 2.30 -1.99 8.75
N SER A 278 2.76 -2.98 9.53
CA SER A 278 2.34 -3.19 10.91
C SER A 278 2.71 -2.00 11.78
N ARG A 279 1.93 -1.73 12.82
CA ARG A 279 2.26 -0.70 13.80
C ARG A 279 3.47 -1.11 14.64
N VAL A 280 4.29 -0.15 15.00
CA VAL A 280 5.47 -0.39 15.84
C VAL A 280 5.02 -0.88 17.23
N LYS A 281 5.64 -1.93 17.74
CA LYS A 281 5.37 -2.54 19.06
C LYS A 281 3.91 -2.99 19.25
N THR A 282 3.29 -3.50 18.18
CA THR A 282 1.91 -4.01 18.23
C THR A 282 1.85 -5.43 17.66
N PRO A 283 2.16 -6.48 18.47
CA PRO A 283 2.13 -7.88 18.02
C PRO A 283 0.77 -8.31 17.44
N LYS A 284 -0.31 -7.74 17.93
CA LYS A 284 -1.68 -8.02 17.45
C LYS A 284 -1.90 -7.74 15.95
N ASP A 285 -1.00 -7.03 15.30
CA ASP A 285 -1.15 -6.72 13.88
C ASP A 285 -0.75 -7.91 12.97
N ASN A 286 0.17 -8.80 13.43
CA ASN A 286 0.66 -9.94 12.63
C ASN A 286 0.67 -11.31 13.34
N PRO A 287 -0.41 -11.70 14.05
CA PRO A 287 -0.43 -12.92 14.84
C PRO A 287 -0.32 -14.20 13.98
N SER A 288 -0.80 -14.13 12.71
CA SER A 288 -0.72 -15.29 11.81
C SER A 288 0.71 -15.63 11.42
N CYS A 289 1.53 -14.62 11.14
CA CYS A 289 2.93 -14.82 10.79
C CYS A 289 3.75 -15.25 12.02
N GLU A 290 3.53 -14.63 13.18
CA GLU A 290 4.16 -15.01 14.44
C GLU A 290 3.86 -16.47 14.80
N ARG A 291 2.61 -16.92 14.63
CA ARG A 291 2.24 -18.31 14.87
C ARG A 291 2.88 -19.25 13.87
N PHE A 292 2.94 -18.89 12.59
CA PHE A 292 3.61 -19.68 11.57
C PHE A 292 5.11 -19.77 11.85
N ASN A 293 5.76 -18.67 12.20
CA ASN A 293 7.18 -18.63 12.56
C ASN A 293 7.50 -19.56 13.74
N ARG A 294 6.63 -19.57 14.76
CA ARG A 294 6.77 -20.52 15.89
C ARG A 294 6.60 -21.96 15.43
N THR A 295 5.60 -22.26 14.61
CA THR A 295 5.39 -23.62 14.07
C THR A 295 6.58 -24.07 13.23
N LEU A 296 7.14 -23.20 12.39
CA LEU A 296 8.35 -23.48 11.62
C LEU A 296 9.55 -23.75 12.53
N GLN A 297 9.69 -22.99 13.61
CA GLN A 297 10.75 -23.20 14.60
C GLN A 297 10.58 -24.56 15.28
N GLU A 298 9.43 -24.82 15.89
CA GLU A 298 9.15 -26.01 16.70
C GLU A 298 9.09 -27.31 15.88
N GLU A 299 8.45 -27.29 14.69
CA GLU A 299 8.15 -28.51 13.91
C GLU A 299 9.18 -28.78 12.80
N PHE A 300 10.07 -27.84 12.48
CA PHE A 300 11.08 -28.05 11.45
C PHE A 300 12.51 -27.77 11.95
N ILE A 301 12.77 -26.57 12.50
CA ILE A 301 14.14 -26.15 12.85
C ILE A 301 14.63 -26.94 14.04
N ASP A 302 13.86 -27.00 15.13
CA ASP A 302 14.22 -27.66 16.37
C ASP A 302 14.24 -29.21 16.23
N MET A 303 13.64 -29.73 15.16
CA MET A 303 13.70 -31.14 14.78
C MET A 303 15.01 -31.57 14.09
N GLY A 304 16.04 -30.69 14.12
CA GLY A 304 17.37 -31.01 13.61
C GLY A 304 17.58 -30.79 12.12
N ASN A 305 16.71 -30.05 11.46
CA ASN A 305 16.82 -29.77 10.02
C ASN A 305 17.79 -28.64 9.65
N MET A 306 18.43 -28.00 10.65
CA MET A 306 19.45 -26.98 10.38
C MET A 306 20.69 -27.58 9.70
N THR A 307 21.19 -26.86 8.70
CA THR A 307 22.42 -27.16 7.97
C THR A 307 23.09 -25.89 7.49
N ASP A 308 24.39 -25.92 7.28
CA ASP A 308 25.17 -24.78 6.75
C ASP A 308 24.93 -24.60 5.23
N ASP A 309 24.61 -25.68 4.52
CA ASP A 309 24.24 -25.64 3.11
C ASP A 309 22.81 -25.11 2.94
N ILE A 310 22.72 -23.90 2.39
CA ILE A 310 21.46 -23.22 2.15
C ILE A 310 20.58 -23.93 1.13
N THR A 311 21.19 -24.56 0.15
CA THR A 311 20.45 -25.30 -0.91
C THR A 311 19.80 -26.53 -0.29
N LEU A 312 20.54 -27.28 0.49
CA LEU A 312 20.03 -28.45 1.21
C LEU A 312 18.95 -28.03 2.24
N PHE A 313 19.18 -26.93 2.99
CA PHE A 313 18.18 -26.39 3.91
C PHE A 313 16.89 -26.05 3.20
N ASN A 314 16.97 -25.28 2.11
CA ASN A 314 15.78 -24.85 1.37
C ASN A 314 15.04 -26.03 0.74
N ARG A 315 15.73 -27.08 0.29
CA ARG A 315 15.10 -28.31 -0.19
C ARG A 315 14.28 -28.98 0.93
N ARG A 316 14.89 -29.23 2.09
CA ARG A 316 14.19 -29.81 3.26
C ARG A 316 13.03 -28.94 3.73
N LEU A 317 13.24 -27.61 3.75
CA LEU A 317 12.19 -26.66 4.09
C LEU A 317 11.01 -26.72 3.10
N THR A 318 11.29 -26.89 1.81
CA THR A 318 10.26 -27.09 0.80
C THR A 318 9.44 -28.35 1.02
N GLU A 319 10.10 -29.47 1.31
CA GLU A 319 9.43 -30.74 1.63
C GLU A 319 8.52 -30.58 2.85
N TRP A 320 9.01 -29.92 3.90
CA TRP A 320 8.21 -29.60 5.08
C TRP A 320 7.04 -28.65 4.77
N LEU A 321 7.23 -27.64 3.92
CA LEU A 321 6.17 -26.74 3.49
C LEU A 321 5.09 -27.43 2.67
N VAL A 322 5.43 -28.44 1.88
CA VAL A 322 4.45 -29.32 1.24
C VAL A 322 3.60 -30.01 2.31
N HIS A 323 4.23 -30.66 3.31
CA HIS A 323 3.48 -31.24 4.42
C HIS A 323 2.61 -30.20 5.14
N TYR A 324 3.14 -29.01 5.46
CA TYR A 324 2.42 -27.95 6.12
C TYR A 324 1.15 -27.52 5.35
N ASN A 325 1.26 -27.36 4.04
CA ASN A 325 0.16 -26.84 3.22
C ASN A 325 -0.87 -27.94 2.82
N PHE A 326 -0.42 -29.17 2.61
CA PHE A 326 -1.25 -30.24 2.08
C PHE A 326 -1.68 -31.30 3.11
N GLY A 327 -0.91 -31.49 4.18
CA GLY A 327 -1.16 -32.57 5.12
C GLY A 327 -1.41 -32.13 6.55
N ARG A 328 -0.89 -30.98 6.97
CA ARG A 328 -0.99 -30.52 8.35
C ARG A 328 -2.38 -29.98 8.68
N PRO A 329 -3.10 -30.55 9.70
CA PRO A 329 -4.39 -30.01 10.12
C PRO A 329 -4.24 -28.69 10.88
N HIS A 330 -5.12 -27.73 10.60
CA HIS A 330 -5.16 -26.41 11.23
C HIS A 330 -6.47 -26.20 11.98
N GLN A 331 -6.39 -25.98 13.30
CA GLN A 331 -7.56 -25.74 14.13
C GLN A 331 -8.42 -24.56 13.63
N THR A 332 -7.81 -23.49 13.14
CA THR A 332 -8.52 -22.31 12.60
C THR A 332 -9.20 -22.58 11.25
N LEU A 333 -8.95 -23.72 10.63
CA LEU A 333 -9.53 -24.18 9.37
C LEU A 333 -10.39 -25.46 9.58
N ASP A 334 -10.97 -25.64 10.76
CA ASP A 334 -11.74 -26.82 11.13
C ASP A 334 -10.96 -28.14 10.92
N TYR A 335 -9.69 -28.12 11.30
CA TYR A 335 -8.72 -29.21 11.14
C TYR A 335 -8.46 -29.63 9.69
N MET A 336 -8.87 -28.84 8.70
CA MET A 336 -8.45 -29.04 7.31
C MET A 336 -7.01 -28.56 7.10
N SER A 337 -6.32 -29.11 6.10
CA SER A 337 -5.08 -28.52 5.61
C SER A 337 -5.38 -27.19 4.89
N PRO A 338 -4.40 -26.27 4.76
CA PRO A 338 -4.58 -25.04 4.01
C PRO A 338 -5.10 -25.24 2.58
N ILE A 339 -4.61 -26.25 1.87
CA ILE A 339 -5.00 -26.54 0.49
C ILE A 339 -6.39 -27.19 0.43
N ASP A 340 -6.75 -28.09 1.35
CA ASP A 340 -8.10 -28.67 1.42
C ASP A 340 -9.13 -27.59 1.69
N PHE A 341 -8.81 -26.64 2.59
CA PHE A 341 -9.65 -25.49 2.85
C PHE A 341 -9.85 -24.64 1.58
N VAL A 342 -8.78 -24.36 0.84
CA VAL A 342 -8.85 -23.63 -0.43
C VAL A 342 -9.71 -24.38 -1.45
N SER A 343 -9.53 -25.69 -1.60
CA SER A 343 -10.25 -26.53 -2.54
C SER A 343 -11.74 -26.58 -2.23
N LYS A 344 -12.10 -26.67 -0.95
CA LYS A 344 -13.49 -26.73 -0.49
C LYS A 344 -14.26 -25.42 -0.69
N TYR A 345 -13.62 -24.28 -0.43
CA TYR A 345 -14.34 -23.00 -0.37
C TYR A 345 -14.06 -22.04 -1.54
N HIS A 346 -13.14 -22.36 -2.44
CA HIS A 346 -12.72 -21.46 -3.53
C HIS A 346 -12.80 -22.06 -4.93
N ASN A 347 -13.63 -23.11 -5.14
CA ASN A 347 -13.88 -23.72 -6.47
C ASN A 347 -12.59 -23.80 -7.33
N VAL A 348 -11.56 -24.42 -6.79
CA VAL A 348 -10.43 -24.82 -7.62
C VAL A 348 -10.97 -25.95 -8.48
N LEU A 349 -11.01 -25.78 -9.80
CA LEU A 349 -11.50 -26.78 -10.74
C LEU A 349 -10.95 -28.18 -10.40
N PRO A 350 -11.76 -29.25 -10.44
CA PRO A 350 -11.36 -30.60 -10.03
C PRO A 350 -10.23 -31.21 -10.86
N MET A 351 -9.72 -30.55 -11.87
CA MET A 351 -8.56 -30.99 -12.68
C MET A 351 -7.27 -31.27 -11.88
N TYR A 352 -7.20 -30.82 -10.62
CA TYR A 352 -6.07 -31.09 -9.74
C TYR A 352 -6.34 -32.10 -8.61
N SER A 353 -7.49 -32.78 -8.62
CA SER A 353 -7.84 -33.78 -7.61
C SER A 353 -7.29 -35.18 -7.88
N SER A 354 -6.62 -35.42 -9.00
CA SER A 354 -5.94 -36.70 -9.28
C SER A 354 -4.44 -36.61 -9.00
N SER A 355 -4.12 -36.78 -7.79
CA SER A 355 -3.11 -37.57 -7.10
C SER A 355 -1.61 -37.45 -7.39
N THR A 356 -1.06 -37.06 -8.51
CA THR A 356 0.41 -37.15 -8.73
C THR A 356 1.05 -35.91 -9.35
N TYR A 357 0.34 -35.16 -10.14
CA TYR A 357 0.87 -33.98 -10.82
C TYR A 357 1.02 -32.75 -9.95
N SER A 358 0.21 -32.60 -8.90
CA SER A 358 0.23 -31.43 -8.00
C SER A 358 1.49 -31.35 -7.15
N LEU A 359 1.97 -32.48 -6.62
CA LEU A 359 3.19 -32.54 -5.82
C LEU A 359 4.45 -32.27 -6.65
N HIS A 360 4.50 -32.77 -7.90
CA HIS A 360 5.64 -32.57 -8.80
C HIS A 360 5.72 -31.11 -9.29
N THR A 361 4.59 -30.49 -9.58
CA THR A 361 4.57 -29.08 -10.02
C THR A 361 4.96 -28.13 -8.87
N PHE A 362 4.54 -28.41 -7.64
CA PHE A 362 4.94 -27.61 -6.48
C PHE A 362 6.43 -27.80 -6.15
N LEU A 363 6.96 -29.02 -6.25
CA LEU A 363 8.38 -29.33 -6.07
C LEU A 363 9.28 -28.70 -7.13
N ILE A 364 8.89 -28.72 -8.42
CA ILE A 364 9.64 -28.10 -9.51
C ILE A 364 9.66 -26.58 -9.41
N LEU A 365 8.61 -25.96 -8.88
CA LEU A 365 8.47 -24.51 -8.76
C LEU A 365 9.21 -23.92 -7.57
N VAL A 366 9.66 -24.72 -6.62
CA VAL A 366 10.30 -24.27 -5.38
C VAL A 366 11.81 -24.57 -5.33
N LEU A 367 12.30 -25.49 -6.15
CA LEU A 367 13.72 -25.72 -6.42
C LEU A 367 14.29 -24.64 -7.33
#